data_c8bcb40f5a51a72ecb18d9b350c9736c
#
_entry.id   c8bcb40f5a51a72ecb18d9b350c9736c
#
_cell.length_a   1.000
_cell.length_b   1.000
_cell.length_c   1.000
_cell.angle_alpha   90.00
_cell.angle_beta   90.00
_cell.angle_gamma   90.00
#
_symmetry.space_group_name_H-M   'P 1'
#
loop_
_entity.id
_entity.type
_entity.pdbx_description
1 polymer ?
#
loop_
_entity_poly.entity_id
_entity_poly.type
_entity_poly.pdbx_seq_one_letter_code
_entity_poly.pdbx_strand_id
1 'polypeptide(L)'
;MGGVYRKRTVSVPISFIAGELSDFPLHRDKLFNIVTDLDGFYIREMRRPKRLQYEFRDTTSDSGGLILDENNKETSFDTPQTANEMSSGKRYKVRLANVISLSQSNHKGEAELEFETIELPFAESVNTTLSLHNNKNYQNSKDWSHGMGLISNSEAYNYVFDAVNTLSFYYPGNIPNDQSNMDKIIKFEFKKDSKGFSFAINDILVIIEDVDFKAGETLIFDGQNILNNNLSILQSSNYTQPEIKIGWNKIEIKNNAVVKTTVDARCYYK
;
A
#
# COMPACT_ATOMS: atom_id res chain seq x y z
N MET A 1 -9.36 -21.76 15.85
CA MET A 1 -10.58 -21.09 15.32
C MET A 1 -10.14 -19.77 14.73
N GLY A 2 -10.07 -19.63 13.41
CA GLY A 2 -9.78 -18.37 12.75
C GLY A 2 -10.98 -17.43 12.88
N GLY A 3 -10.76 -16.23 13.39
CA GLY A 3 -11.79 -15.20 13.42
C GLY A 3 -12.12 -14.77 12.00
N VAL A 4 -13.42 -14.72 11.66
CA VAL A 4 -13.87 -14.14 10.40
C VAL A 4 -13.94 -12.63 10.59
N TYR A 5 -13.15 -11.89 9.83
CA TYR A 5 -13.21 -10.44 9.83
C TYR A 5 -14.53 -9.98 9.20
N ARG A 6 -15.24 -9.11 9.94
CA ARG A 6 -16.47 -8.48 9.43
C ARG A 6 -16.11 -7.24 8.63
N LYS A 7 -17.01 -6.86 7.73
CA LYS A 7 -16.93 -5.61 6.98
C LYS A 7 -16.88 -4.40 7.92
N ARG A 8 -16.24 -3.34 7.50
CA ARG A 8 -16.17 -2.06 8.19
C ARG A 8 -16.99 -1.03 7.45
N THR A 9 -17.77 -0.24 8.17
CA THR A 9 -18.48 0.91 7.61
C THR A 9 -17.67 2.18 7.84
N VAL A 10 -17.60 3.03 6.82
CA VAL A 10 -16.94 4.33 6.85
C VAL A 10 -17.95 5.39 6.43
N SER A 11 -18.36 6.28 7.36
CA SER A 11 -19.26 7.38 7.07
C SER A 11 -18.45 8.63 6.68
N VAL A 12 -18.84 9.26 5.59
CA VAL A 12 -18.16 10.43 5.02
C VAL A 12 -19.19 11.51 4.75
N PRO A 13 -19.20 12.61 5.55
CA PRO A 13 -19.99 13.77 5.21
C PRO A 13 -19.33 14.48 4.02
N ILE A 14 -20.14 14.81 3.03
CA ILE A 14 -19.71 15.56 1.85
C ILE A 14 -20.48 16.83 1.67
N SER A 15 -19.84 17.83 1.10
CA SER A 15 -20.50 19.03 0.64
C SER A 15 -19.85 19.54 -0.64
N PHE A 16 -20.64 20.14 -1.49
CA PHE A 16 -20.16 20.87 -2.66
C PHE A 16 -20.94 22.18 -2.85
N ILE A 17 -20.33 23.12 -3.56
CA ILE A 17 -20.93 24.40 -3.90
C ILE A 17 -20.90 24.50 -5.43
N ALA A 18 -22.07 24.70 -6.05
CA ALA A 18 -22.19 25.02 -7.46
C ALA A 18 -21.90 26.50 -7.70
N GLY A 19 -21.28 26.84 -8.82
CA GLY A 19 -21.03 28.22 -9.19
C GLY A 19 -22.35 28.98 -9.42
N GLU A 20 -23.27 28.34 -10.13
CA GLU A 20 -24.63 28.80 -10.37
C GLU A 20 -25.65 27.74 -9.96
N LEU A 21 -26.88 28.16 -9.70
CA LEU A 21 -27.96 27.22 -9.33
C LEU A 21 -28.26 26.25 -10.46
N SER A 22 -28.12 26.65 -11.72
CA SER A 22 -28.23 25.83 -12.91
C SER A 22 -27.22 24.70 -12.99
N ASP A 23 -26.04 24.86 -12.34
CA ASP A 23 -24.96 23.87 -12.36
C ASP A 23 -25.13 22.80 -11.28
N PHE A 24 -26.05 23.01 -10.35
CA PHE A 24 -26.27 22.06 -9.24
C PHE A 24 -26.53 20.63 -9.70
N PRO A 25 -27.41 20.35 -10.70
CA PRO A 25 -27.63 19.01 -11.20
C PRO A 25 -26.36 18.35 -11.75
N LEU A 26 -25.49 19.12 -12.42
CA LEU A 26 -24.23 18.60 -12.96
C LEU A 26 -23.29 18.15 -11.84
N HIS A 27 -23.18 18.93 -10.77
CA HIS A 27 -22.37 18.55 -9.61
C HIS A 27 -22.92 17.34 -8.87
N ARG A 28 -24.25 17.25 -8.74
CA ARG A 28 -24.93 16.08 -8.18
C ARG A 28 -24.63 14.83 -8.99
N ASP A 29 -24.82 14.89 -10.30
CA ASP A 29 -24.62 13.75 -11.20
C ASP A 29 -23.15 13.32 -11.24
N LYS A 30 -22.23 14.29 -11.20
CA LYS A 30 -20.78 14.01 -11.05
C LYS A 30 -20.46 13.29 -9.74
N LEU A 31 -21.07 13.72 -8.63
CA LEU A 31 -20.93 13.01 -7.35
C LEU A 31 -21.39 11.57 -7.46
N PHE A 32 -22.61 11.37 -7.98
CA PHE A 32 -23.19 10.04 -8.11
C PHE A 32 -22.29 9.12 -8.97
N ASN A 33 -21.80 9.64 -10.10
CA ASN A 33 -20.89 8.89 -10.96
C ASN A 33 -19.58 8.48 -10.29
N ILE A 34 -19.05 9.30 -9.35
CA ILE A 34 -17.81 9.01 -8.65
C ILE A 34 -18.00 7.90 -7.61
N VAL A 35 -19.16 7.85 -6.95
CA VAL A 35 -19.36 6.99 -5.78
C VAL A 35 -20.19 5.72 -6.05
N THR A 36 -20.78 5.58 -7.24
CA THR A 36 -21.58 4.41 -7.63
C THR A 36 -20.80 3.52 -8.59
N ASP A 37 -19.83 2.78 -8.07
CA ASP A 37 -19.11 1.74 -8.81
C ASP A 37 -19.48 0.38 -8.23
N LEU A 38 -19.90 -0.56 -9.11
CA LEU A 38 -20.33 -1.91 -8.70
C LEU A 38 -19.14 -2.76 -8.23
N ASP A 39 -17.96 -2.57 -8.83
CA ASP A 39 -16.73 -3.29 -8.48
C ASP A 39 -16.03 -2.67 -7.27
N GLY A 40 -16.54 -1.52 -6.79
CA GLY A 40 -15.98 -0.75 -5.71
C GLY A 40 -14.76 0.08 -6.13
N PHE A 41 -14.36 0.96 -5.26
CA PHE A 41 -13.26 1.91 -5.49
C PHE A 41 -12.45 2.13 -4.22
N TYR A 42 -11.34 2.83 -4.37
CA TYR A 42 -10.48 3.14 -3.22
C TYR A 42 -10.76 4.53 -2.68
N ILE A 43 -10.94 4.62 -1.35
CA ILE A 43 -10.97 5.87 -0.62
C ILE A 43 -9.70 6.04 0.20
N ARG A 44 -9.24 7.30 0.32
CA ARG A 44 -8.07 7.67 1.12
C ARG A 44 -8.44 8.84 2.03
N GLU A 45 -7.95 8.78 3.25
CA GLU A 45 -8.12 9.88 4.19
C GLU A 45 -7.19 11.05 3.84
N MET A 46 -7.72 12.28 3.83
CA MET A 46 -6.92 13.49 3.72
C MET A 46 -6.40 13.86 5.12
N ARG A 47 -5.13 13.60 5.36
CA ARG A 47 -4.50 13.86 6.66
C ARG A 47 -3.52 15.01 6.68
N ARG A 48 -3.08 15.45 5.52
CA ARG A 48 -2.14 16.57 5.43
C ARG A 48 -2.92 17.84 5.20
N PRO A 49 -2.97 18.76 6.18
CA PRO A 49 -3.50 20.08 5.90
C PRO A 49 -2.69 20.71 4.77
N LYS A 50 -3.35 21.47 3.92
CA LYS A 50 -2.67 22.34 2.96
C LYS A 50 -1.51 23.02 3.71
N ARG A 51 -0.28 22.87 3.21
CA ARG A 51 0.84 23.58 3.84
C ARG A 51 0.45 25.03 3.92
N LEU A 52 0.46 25.58 5.12
CA LEU A 52 0.39 27.03 5.28
C LEU A 52 1.58 27.56 4.51
N GLN A 53 1.31 28.38 3.52
CA GLN A 53 2.34 29.15 2.85
C GLN A 53 2.87 30.13 3.89
N TYR A 54 4.02 29.78 4.47
CA TYR A 54 4.80 30.78 5.18
C TYR A 54 5.54 31.56 4.09
N GLU A 55 5.04 32.71 3.75
CA GLU A 55 5.85 33.72 3.10
C GLU A 55 6.92 34.13 4.12
N PHE A 56 8.08 33.56 4.01
CA PHE A 56 9.25 34.12 4.68
C PHE A 56 9.59 35.38 3.91
N ARG A 57 9.09 36.54 4.39
CA ARG A 57 9.61 37.80 3.97
C ARG A 57 11.03 37.88 4.48
N ASP A 58 11.99 37.77 3.59
CA ASP A 58 13.35 38.13 3.89
C ASP A 58 13.37 39.64 4.05
N THR A 59 13.42 40.14 5.30
CA THR A 59 13.44 41.55 5.64
C THR A 59 14.77 42.21 5.30
N THR A 60 15.74 41.44 4.79
CA THR A 60 17.08 41.94 4.45
C THR A 60 17.25 42.26 2.96
N SER A 61 16.26 41.91 2.10
CA SER A 61 16.33 42.26 0.68
C SER A 61 15.51 43.50 0.36
N ASP A 62 16.12 44.49 -0.28
CA ASP A 62 15.46 45.68 -0.82
C ASP A 62 14.41 45.40 -1.90
N SER A 63 14.23 44.15 -2.29
CA SER A 63 13.35 43.66 -3.36
C SER A 63 11.93 43.30 -2.89
N GLY A 64 11.53 43.73 -1.72
CA GLY A 64 10.13 43.59 -1.28
C GLY A 64 9.71 42.18 -0.87
N GLY A 65 10.64 41.27 -0.55
CA GLY A 65 10.36 39.93 0.00
C GLY A 65 10.09 38.86 -1.04
N LEU A 66 10.50 39.06 -2.29
CA LEU A 66 10.49 38.02 -3.32
C LEU A 66 11.78 37.21 -3.23
N ILE A 67 11.64 35.90 -3.21
CA ILE A 67 12.80 34.98 -3.34
C ILE A 67 13.04 34.80 -4.83
N LEU A 68 14.20 35.24 -5.28
CA LEU A 68 14.65 35.09 -6.66
C LEU A 68 15.58 33.87 -6.78
N ASP A 69 15.46 33.10 -7.87
CA ASP A 69 16.41 32.07 -8.21
C ASP A 69 17.75 32.64 -8.72
N GLU A 70 18.70 31.77 -9.02
CA GLU A 70 20.03 32.16 -9.55
C GLU A 70 19.97 33.02 -10.85
N ASN A 71 18.79 33.06 -11.52
CA ASN A 71 18.53 33.78 -12.75
C ASN A 71 17.68 35.06 -12.53
N ASN A 72 17.52 35.50 -11.28
CA ASN A 72 16.64 36.63 -10.91
C ASN A 72 15.16 36.44 -11.25
N LYS A 73 14.69 35.18 -11.37
CA LYS A 73 13.30 34.85 -11.59
C LYS A 73 12.62 34.58 -10.25
N GLU A 74 11.44 35.15 -10.06
CA GLU A 74 10.60 34.89 -8.89
C GLU A 74 10.39 33.37 -8.72
N THR A 75 10.91 32.81 -7.66
CA THR A 75 10.59 31.43 -7.22
C THR A 75 9.46 31.53 -6.22
N SER A 76 8.26 31.19 -6.66
CA SER A 76 7.21 30.88 -5.71
C SER A 76 7.49 29.50 -5.11
N PHE A 77 7.55 29.37 -3.80
CA PHE A 77 7.51 28.08 -3.10
C PHE A 77 6.15 27.39 -3.23
N ASP A 78 5.32 27.89 -4.10
CA ASP A 78 3.97 27.44 -4.36
C ASP A 78 3.95 26.36 -5.42
N THR A 79 4.56 25.21 -5.11
CA THR A 79 4.20 24.00 -5.83
C THR A 79 2.80 23.61 -5.36
N PRO A 80 1.78 23.67 -6.25
CA PRO A 80 0.43 23.25 -5.87
C PRO A 80 0.47 21.80 -5.36
N GLN A 81 0.04 21.60 -4.12
CA GLN A 81 -0.02 20.26 -3.55
C GLN A 81 -1.06 19.45 -4.32
N THR A 82 -0.64 18.35 -4.90
CA THR A 82 -1.55 17.40 -5.54
C THR A 82 -2.41 16.69 -4.49
N ALA A 83 -3.58 16.19 -4.88
CA ALA A 83 -4.42 15.38 -4.00
C ALA A 83 -3.66 14.18 -3.39
N ASN A 84 -2.70 13.60 -4.12
CA ASN A 84 -1.85 12.53 -3.61
C ASN A 84 -0.92 12.97 -2.48
N GLU A 85 -0.44 14.21 -2.48
CA GLU A 85 0.45 14.73 -1.42
C GLU A 85 -0.30 15.00 -0.12
N MET A 86 -1.57 15.31 -0.21
CA MET A 86 -2.44 15.56 0.93
C MET A 86 -3.08 14.29 1.50
N SER A 87 -3.08 13.19 0.75
CA SER A 87 -3.75 11.96 1.14
C SER A 87 -2.85 11.06 2.00
N SER A 88 -3.48 10.24 2.84
CA SER A 88 -2.80 9.17 3.57
C SER A 88 -2.19 8.14 2.61
N GLY A 89 -1.08 7.51 2.99
CA GLY A 89 -0.53 6.33 2.32
C GLY A 89 -1.39 5.06 2.52
N LYS A 90 -2.49 5.17 3.26
CA LYS A 90 -3.47 4.10 3.50
C LYS A 90 -4.71 4.33 2.64
N ARG A 91 -5.30 3.25 2.14
CA ARG A 91 -6.54 3.29 1.38
C ARG A 91 -7.46 2.15 1.80
N TYR A 92 -8.77 2.33 1.62
CA TYR A 92 -9.77 1.29 1.83
C TYR A 92 -10.42 0.98 0.48
N LYS A 93 -10.59 -0.31 0.16
CA LYS A 93 -11.42 -0.75 -0.95
C LYS A 93 -12.86 -0.82 -0.46
N VAL A 94 -13.73 0.00 -1.03
CA VAL A 94 -15.10 0.20 -0.53
C VAL A 94 -16.12 0.22 -1.66
N ARG A 95 -17.37 0.01 -1.30
CA ARG A 95 -18.53 0.33 -2.12
C ARG A 95 -19.53 1.16 -1.32
N LEU A 96 -20.37 1.89 -2.01
CA LEU A 96 -21.47 2.63 -1.37
C LEU A 96 -22.48 1.65 -0.75
N ALA A 97 -22.85 1.90 0.51
CA ALA A 97 -23.75 1.03 1.26
C ALA A 97 -25.14 1.65 1.48
N ASN A 98 -25.27 2.98 1.42
CA ASN A 98 -26.54 3.66 1.61
C ASN A 98 -27.07 4.28 0.31
N VAL A 99 -28.34 4.63 0.32
CA VAL A 99 -28.95 5.47 -0.71
C VAL A 99 -28.49 6.91 -0.50
N ILE A 100 -28.03 7.55 -1.57
CA ILE A 100 -27.56 8.94 -1.49
C ILE A 100 -28.76 9.85 -1.30
N SER A 101 -28.90 10.44 -0.13
CA SER A 101 -29.86 11.49 0.17
C SER A 101 -29.15 12.84 0.16
N LEU A 102 -29.35 13.60 -0.90
CA LEU A 102 -28.74 14.91 -1.07
C LEU A 102 -29.70 16.00 -0.64
N SER A 103 -29.32 16.81 0.34
CA SER A 103 -30.00 18.04 0.70
C SER A 103 -29.41 19.21 -0.06
N GLN A 104 -30.28 20.11 -0.56
CA GLN A 104 -29.89 21.30 -1.29
C GLN A 104 -30.29 22.55 -0.51
N SER A 105 -29.34 23.45 -0.32
CA SER A 105 -29.59 24.80 0.19
C SER A 105 -28.94 25.81 -0.74
N ASN A 106 -29.75 26.49 -1.56
CA ASN A 106 -29.27 27.37 -2.62
C ASN A 106 -28.26 26.64 -3.55
N HIS A 107 -27.01 27.13 -3.59
CA HIS A 107 -25.93 26.57 -4.39
C HIS A 107 -25.19 25.43 -3.69
N LYS A 108 -25.49 25.11 -2.42
CA LYS A 108 -24.81 24.12 -1.62
C LYS A 108 -25.57 22.79 -1.61
N GLY A 109 -24.87 21.71 -1.92
CA GLY A 109 -25.33 20.34 -1.72
C GLY A 109 -24.62 19.69 -0.56
N GLU A 110 -25.35 18.94 0.27
CA GLU A 110 -24.82 18.17 1.39
C GLU A 110 -25.41 16.77 1.40
N ALA A 111 -24.57 15.77 1.67
CA ALA A 111 -25.01 14.39 1.86
C ALA A 111 -24.09 13.68 2.85
N GLU A 112 -24.60 12.63 3.45
CA GLU A 112 -23.81 11.66 4.20
C GLU A 112 -23.74 10.36 3.40
N LEU A 113 -22.50 9.95 3.08
CA LEU A 113 -22.23 8.72 2.36
C LEU A 113 -21.72 7.67 3.35
N GLU A 114 -22.30 6.49 3.29
CA GLU A 114 -21.84 5.33 4.02
C GLU A 114 -21.19 4.34 3.04
N PHE A 115 -19.94 4.02 3.31
CA PHE A 115 -19.20 3.04 2.53
C PHE A 115 -18.98 1.78 3.36
N GLU A 116 -19.10 0.63 2.72
CA GLU A 116 -18.78 -0.67 3.27
C GLU A 116 -17.50 -1.19 2.63
N THR A 117 -16.53 -1.67 3.45
CA THR A 117 -15.33 -2.30 2.91
C THR A 117 -15.67 -3.59 2.17
N ILE A 118 -14.97 -3.83 1.07
CA ILE A 118 -15.05 -5.07 0.30
C ILE A 118 -13.80 -5.91 0.59
N GLU A 119 -13.92 -7.24 0.54
CA GLU A 119 -12.86 -8.22 0.76
C GLU A 119 -12.30 -8.19 2.20
N LEU A 120 -11.65 -7.12 2.62
CA LEU A 120 -11.01 -6.99 3.94
C LEU A 120 -11.49 -5.73 4.66
N PRO A 121 -11.71 -5.80 5.99
CA PRO A 121 -12.13 -4.63 6.78
C PRO A 121 -10.98 -3.70 7.14
N PHE A 122 -9.82 -3.88 6.53
CA PHE A 122 -8.58 -3.18 6.83
C PHE A 122 -8.26 -2.13 5.76
N ALA A 123 -7.57 -1.08 6.17
CA ALA A 123 -6.86 -0.25 5.23
C ALA A 123 -5.63 -1.00 4.73
N GLU A 124 -5.28 -0.79 3.48
CA GLU A 124 -4.06 -1.30 2.88
C GLU A 124 -3.12 -0.16 2.48
N SER A 125 -1.82 -0.41 2.42
CA SER A 125 -0.87 0.55 1.87
C SER A 125 -1.11 0.78 0.38
N VAL A 126 -0.91 2.01 -0.10
CA VAL A 126 -1.03 2.32 -1.54
C VAL A 126 0.00 1.54 -2.35
N ASN A 127 1.23 1.49 -1.84
CA ASN A 127 2.33 0.72 -2.42
C ASN A 127 2.69 -0.50 -1.56
N THR A 128 3.48 -1.40 -2.11
CA THR A 128 3.99 -2.59 -1.44
C THR A 128 5.35 -2.36 -0.78
N THR A 129 5.83 -3.32 0.00
CA THR A 129 7.13 -3.23 0.68
C THR A 129 8.30 -3.06 -0.27
N LEU A 130 8.23 -3.59 -1.49
CA LEU A 130 9.29 -3.43 -2.48
C LEU A 130 9.51 -1.96 -2.87
N SER A 131 8.49 -1.11 -2.78
CA SER A 131 8.65 0.34 -2.99
C SER A 131 9.50 1.01 -1.91
N LEU A 132 9.50 0.49 -0.68
CA LEU A 132 10.39 0.95 0.39
C LEU A 132 11.84 0.54 0.13
N HIS A 133 12.06 -0.65 -0.44
CA HIS A 133 13.38 -1.12 -0.86
C HIS A 133 13.98 -0.20 -1.93
N ASN A 134 13.19 0.15 -2.92
CA ASN A 134 13.62 0.95 -4.07
C ASN A 134 13.78 2.44 -3.72
N ASN A 135 13.02 2.94 -2.76
CA ASN A 135 13.05 4.34 -2.35
C ASN A 135 13.40 4.47 -0.86
N LYS A 136 14.69 4.51 -0.58
CA LYS A 136 15.20 4.66 0.80
C LYS A 136 14.80 5.98 1.47
N ASN A 137 14.34 6.98 0.70
CA ASN A 137 13.90 8.27 1.22
C ASN A 137 12.38 8.30 1.46
N TYR A 138 11.86 7.23 2.07
CA TYR A 138 10.44 7.03 2.35
C TYR A 138 9.79 8.14 3.19
N GLN A 139 10.56 8.85 4.02
CA GLN A 139 10.06 9.94 4.87
C GLN A 139 9.48 11.10 4.05
N ASN A 140 9.94 11.28 2.82
CA ASN A 140 9.44 12.27 1.87
C ASN A 140 8.55 11.64 0.78
N SER A 141 8.20 10.36 0.93
CA SER A 141 7.37 9.66 -0.04
C SER A 141 5.91 10.12 0.05
N LYS A 142 5.26 10.24 -1.11
CA LYS A 142 3.83 10.52 -1.23
C LYS A 142 2.96 9.35 -0.77
N ASP A 143 3.50 8.13 -0.80
CA ASP A 143 2.79 6.88 -0.62
C ASP A 143 2.98 6.27 0.78
N TRP A 144 4.00 6.75 1.51
CA TRP A 144 4.26 6.34 2.87
C TRP A 144 4.16 7.53 3.81
N SER A 145 3.29 7.44 4.80
CA SER A 145 2.97 8.55 5.71
C SER A 145 3.21 8.20 7.17
N HIS A 146 3.19 9.20 8.02
CA HIS A 146 3.21 8.99 9.46
C HIS A 146 2.05 8.08 9.91
N GLY A 147 2.30 7.25 10.92
CA GLY A 147 1.31 6.30 11.43
C GLY A 147 1.18 5.02 10.61
N MET A 148 2.10 4.76 9.69
CA MET A 148 2.20 3.51 8.94
C MET A 148 3.21 2.52 9.53
N GLY A 149 3.64 2.69 10.78
CA GLY A 149 4.56 1.77 11.46
C GLY A 149 5.99 1.79 10.94
N LEU A 150 6.36 2.84 10.18
CA LEU A 150 7.71 2.99 9.68
C LEU A 150 8.68 3.33 10.81
N ILE A 151 9.86 2.71 10.79
CA ILE A 151 10.96 2.95 11.72
C ILE A 151 12.08 3.72 11.03
N SER A 152 12.89 4.45 11.81
CA SER A 152 13.95 5.31 11.27
C SER A 152 15.15 4.55 10.70
N ASN A 153 15.21 3.24 10.89
CA ASN A 153 16.29 2.40 10.36
C ASN A 153 16.02 2.04 8.89
N SER A 154 16.73 2.66 7.96
CA SER A 154 16.59 2.40 6.52
C SER A 154 17.03 0.99 6.10
N GLU A 155 17.87 0.31 6.87
CA GLU A 155 18.30 -1.07 6.60
C GLU A 155 17.16 -2.08 6.83
N ALA A 156 16.18 -1.72 7.66
CA ALA A 156 14.99 -2.52 7.89
C ALA A 156 14.16 -2.74 6.62
N TYR A 157 14.31 -1.88 5.62
CA TYR A 157 13.57 -1.94 4.36
C TYR A 157 14.32 -2.62 3.23
N ASN A 158 15.16 -3.58 3.57
CA ASN A 158 15.71 -4.50 2.60
C ASN A 158 14.74 -5.66 2.37
N TYR A 159 14.27 -5.82 1.14
CA TYR A 159 13.33 -6.88 0.74
C TYR A 159 13.85 -7.71 -0.43
N VAL A 160 15.10 -7.48 -0.84
CA VAL A 160 15.77 -8.24 -1.90
C VAL A 160 17.10 -8.74 -1.34
N PHE A 161 17.29 -10.06 -1.32
CA PHE A 161 18.44 -10.73 -0.73
C PHE A 161 19.05 -11.71 -1.74
N ASP A 162 20.33 -11.61 -1.99
CA ASP A 162 21.02 -12.46 -2.97
C ASP A 162 21.89 -13.50 -2.26
N ALA A 163 21.63 -14.77 -2.56
CA ALA A 163 22.39 -15.94 -2.09
C ALA A 163 22.59 -16.01 -0.55
N VAL A 164 21.56 -15.64 0.22
CA VAL A 164 21.58 -15.64 1.69
C VAL A 164 20.63 -16.70 2.20
N ASN A 165 21.12 -17.62 3.05
CA ASN A 165 20.30 -18.71 3.60
C ASN A 165 19.41 -18.27 4.77
N THR A 166 19.78 -17.21 5.49
CA THR A 166 18.99 -16.63 6.58
C THR A 166 18.90 -15.14 6.36
N LEU A 167 17.69 -14.64 6.24
CA LEU A 167 17.42 -13.22 6.02
C LEU A 167 16.34 -12.72 6.96
N SER A 168 16.36 -11.42 7.23
CA SER A 168 15.35 -10.77 8.05
C SER A 168 14.84 -9.50 7.35
N PHE A 169 13.53 -9.28 7.44
CA PHE A 169 12.88 -8.09 6.89
C PHE A 169 11.84 -7.55 7.86
N TYR A 170 11.54 -6.27 7.75
CA TYR A 170 10.59 -5.58 8.63
C TYR A 170 9.25 -5.36 7.92
N TYR A 171 8.14 -5.75 8.55
CA TYR A 171 6.79 -5.50 8.06
C TYR A 171 6.13 -4.37 8.87
N PRO A 172 5.88 -3.19 8.27
CA PRO A 172 5.38 -2.03 9.00
C PRO A 172 3.87 -2.03 9.25
N GLY A 173 3.10 -2.94 8.67
CA GLY A 173 1.66 -3.05 8.95
C GLY A 173 1.35 -3.32 10.42
N ASN A 174 0.15 -2.97 10.89
CA ASN A 174 -0.32 -3.29 12.24
C ASN A 174 -1.36 -4.42 12.27
N ILE A 175 -1.62 -5.02 11.13
CA ILE A 175 -2.33 -6.28 10.94
C ILE A 175 -1.36 -7.26 10.30
N PRO A 176 -1.21 -8.50 10.81
CA PRO A 176 -0.36 -9.50 10.17
C PRO A 176 -0.92 -9.84 8.78
N ASN A 177 -0.05 -10.17 7.84
CA ASN A 177 -0.45 -10.62 6.52
C ASN A 177 -0.54 -12.16 6.54
N ASP A 178 -1.65 -12.66 7.08
CA ASP A 178 -1.90 -14.07 7.38
C ASP A 178 -3.08 -14.67 6.59
N GLN A 179 -3.84 -13.84 5.88
CA GLN A 179 -4.97 -14.31 5.06
C GLN A 179 -4.54 -14.57 3.62
N SER A 180 -5.20 -15.51 2.98
CA SER A 180 -4.92 -15.87 1.58
C SER A 180 -5.30 -14.78 0.57
N ASN A 181 -6.27 -13.93 0.92
CA ASN A 181 -6.70 -12.78 0.12
C ASN A 181 -5.92 -11.49 0.41
N MET A 182 -4.88 -11.56 1.22
CA MET A 182 -3.95 -10.46 1.44
C MET A 182 -2.79 -10.52 0.44
N ASP A 183 -2.47 -9.39 -0.18
CA ASP A 183 -1.39 -9.29 -1.17
C ASP A 183 -0.03 -9.58 -0.54
N LYS A 184 0.58 -10.68 -0.93
CA LYS A 184 1.96 -11.03 -0.59
C LYS A 184 2.57 -11.87 -1.70
N ILE A 185 3.80 -11.58 -2.04
CA ILE A 185 4.60 -12.34 -2.98
C ILE A 185 5.96 -12.63 -2.35
N ILE A 186 6.29 -13.88 -2.21
CA ILE A 186 7.64 -14.32 -1.86
C ILE A 186 8.20 -15.04 -3.07
N LYS A 187 9.24 -14.47 -3.66
CA LYS A 187 9.84 -14.93 -4.90
C LYS A 187 11.25 -15.45 -4.64
N PHE A 188 11.56 -16.63 -5.15
CA PHE A 188 12.88 -17.23 -5.13
C PHE A 188 13.36 -17.46 -6.55
N GLU A 189 14.48 -16.84 -6.93
CA GLU A 189 15.15 -17.05 -8.22
C GLU A 189 16.35 -17.98 -7.99
N PHE A 190 16.34 -19.18 -8.54
CA PHE A 190 17.40 -20.18 -8.36
C PHE A 190 18.67 -19.77 -9.11
N LYS A 191 19.78 -19.70 -8.39
CA LYS A 191 21.10 -19.41 -8.97
C LYS A 191 21.85 -20.69 -9.35
N LYS A 192 21.46 -21.84 -8.79
CA LYS A 192 21.97 -23.17 -9.05
C LYS A 192 20.84 -24.19 -9.04
N ASP A 193 21.08 -25.32 -9.70
CA ASP A 193 20.15 -26.45 -9.65
C ASP A 193 19.91 -26.91 -8.23
N SER A 194 18.68 -27.28 -7.91
CA SER A 194 18.26 -27.79 -6.60
C SER A 194 17.25 -28.91 -6.76
N LYS A 195 17.42 -29.97 -5.98
CA LYS A 195 16.42 -31.03 -5.84
C LYS A 195 15.49 -30.70 -4.68
N GLY A 196 14.23 -30.48 -5.00
CA GLY A 196 13.29 -29.96 -4.03
C GLY A 196 13.65 -28.57 -3.53
N PHE A 197 12.76 -27.98 -2.75
CA PHE A 197 13.02 -26.71 -2.09
C PHE A 197 12.27 -26.63 -0.76
N SER A 198 12.92 -26.14 0.28
CA SER A 198 12.27 -25.89 1.56
C SER A 198 12.77 -24.62 2.19
N PHE A 199 11.85 -23.87 2.76
CA PHE A 199 12.14 -22.65 3.52
C PHE A 199 11.19 -22.54 4.72
N ALA A 200 11.61 -21.82 5.73
CA ALA A 200 10.75 -21.47 6.85
C ALA A 200 10.62 -19.95 6.92
N ILE A 201 9.42 -19.45 7.21
CA ILE A 201 9.15 -18.09 7.58
C ILE A 201 8.57 -18.05 8.98
N ASN A 202 9.25 -17.39 9.93
CA ASN A 202 8.83 -17.31 11.33
C ASN A 202 8.47 -18.67 11.94
N ASP A 203 9.27 -19.69 11.68
CA ASP A 203 9.09 -21.09 12.12
C ASP A 203 8.01 -21.89 11.36
N ILE A 204 7.30 -21.28 10.43
CA ILE A 204 6.35 -21.97 9.55
C ILE A 204 7.13 -22.55 8.38
N LEU A 205 7.21 -23.88 8.31
CA LEU A 205 7.99 -24.61 7.31
C LEU A 205 7.15 -24.90 6.06
N VAL A 206 7.61 -24.43 4.91
CA VAL A 206 7.09 -24.78 3.58
C VAL A 206 8.06 -25.78 2.93
N ILE A 207 7.55 -26.89 2.45
CA ILE A 207 8.31 -27.94 1.80
C ILE A 207 7.73 -28.19 0.41
N ILE A 208 8.59 -28.25 -0.60
CA ILE A 208 8.27 -28.63 -1.96
C ILE A 208 9.13 -29.84 -2.32
N GLU A 209 8.48 -30.96 -2.54
CA GLU A 209 9.10 -32.26 -2.85
C GLU A 209 8.80 -32.65 -4.30
N ASP A 210 9.57 -33.58 -4.83
CA ASP A 210 9.40 -34.17 -6.17
C ASP A 210 9.44 -33.14 -7.33
N VAL A 211 10.09 -32.01 -7.12
CA VAL A 211 10.33 -30.98 -8.14
C VAL A 211 11.82 -30.65 -8.19
N ASP A 212 12.43 -30.81 -9.36
CA ASP A 212 13.80 -30.38 -9.62
C ASP A 212 13.78 -28.94 -10.16
N PHE A 213 14.46 -28.03 -9.49
CA PHE A 213 14.61 -26.64 -9.92
C PHE A 213 15.93 -26.45 -10.65
N LYS A 214 15.89 -25.77 -11.79
CA LYS A 214 17.07 -25.42 -12.57
C LYS A 214 17.54 -24.00 -12.30
N ALA A 215 18.82 -23.74 -12.48
CA ALA A 215 19.36 -22.40 -12.43
C ALA A 215 18.61 -21.49 -13.43
N GLY A 216 18.16 -20.32 -12.95
CA GLY A 216 17.35 -19.37 -13.69
C GLY A 216 15.84 -19.53 -13.53
N GLU A 217 15.37 -20.65 -12.94
CA GLU A 217 13.94 -20.80 -12.66
C GLU A 217 13.49 -19.93 -11.49
N THR A 218 12.19 -19.62 -11.49
CA THR A 218 11.57 -18.74 -10.51
C THR A 218 10.42 -19.44 -9.82
N LEU A 219 10.52 -19.55 -8.49
CA LEU A 219 9.46 -20.00 -7.62
C LEU A 219 8.77 -18.79 -7.01
N ILE A 220 7.46 -18.70 -7.15
CA ILE A 220 6.63 -17.64 -6.58
C ILE A 220 5.61 -18.25 -5.63
N PHE A 221 5.54 -17.65 -4.46
CA PHE A 221 4.51 -17.87 -3.47
C PHE A 221 3.67 -16.61 -3.36
N ASP A 222 2.38 -16.67 -3.73
CA ASP A 222 1.48 -15.49 -3.75
C ASP A 222 0.40 -15.52 -2.64
N GLY A 223 0.53 -16.42 -1.68
CA GLY A 223 -0.42 -16.59 -0.58
C GLY A 223 -1.55 -17.58 -0.88
N GLN A 224 -1.80 -17.92 -2.12
CA GLN A 224 -2.78 -18.93 -2.54
C GLN A 224 -2.13 -20.04 -3.36
N ASN A 225 -1.17 -19.69 -4.21
CA ASN A 225 -0.52 -20.60 -5.13
C ASN A 225 0.97 -20.69 -4.87
N ILE A 226 1.54 -21.80 -5.32
CA ILE A 226 2.97 -21.98 -5.47
C ILE A 226 3.23 -22.22 -6.95
N LEU A 227 3.96 -21.30 -7.58
CA LEU A 227 4.17 -21.31 -9.02
C LEU A 227 5.66 -21.48 -9.33
N ASN A 228 6.01 -22.48 -10.16
CA ASN A 228 7.32 -22.57 -10.79
C ASN A 228 7.21 -22.11 -12.24
N ASN A 229 7.90 -21.03 -12.61
CA ASN A 229 7.83 -20.39 -13.93
C ASN A 229 6.37 -20.21 -14.42
N ASN A 230 5.48 -19.72 -13.52
CA ASN A 230 4.04 -19.52 -13.72
C ASN A 230 3.19 -20.80 -13.84
N LEU A 231 3.76 -21.98 -13.62
CA LEU A 231 3.01 -23.23 -13.54
C LEU A 231 2.78 -23.61 -12.08
N SER A 232 1.54 -23.95 -11.73
CA SER A 232 1.20 -24.33 -10.35
C SER A 232 1.83 -25.68 -9.99
N ILE A 233 2.56 -25.69 -8.87
CA ILE A 233 3.15 -26.86 -8.25
C ILE A 233 2.66 -27.06 -6.82
N LEU A 234 1.50 -26.50 -6.49
CA LEU A 234 0.92 -26.54 -5.14
C LEU A 234 0.75 -28.00 -4.64
N GLN A 235 0.43 -28.93 -5.54
CA GLN A 235 0.29 -30.36 -5.22
C GLN A 235 1.59 -31.04 -4.74
N SER A 236 2.75 -30.47 -5.09
CA SER A 236 4.06 -30.97 -4.66
C SER A 236 4.52 -30.31 -3.36
N SER A 237 3.64 -29.58 -2.67
CA SER A 237 3.95 -28.90 -1.43
C SER A 237 3.22 -29.52 -0.24
N ASN A 238 3.65 -29.15 0.95
CA ASN A 238 2.96 -29.51 2.20
C ASN A 238 1.72 -28.65 2.47
N TYR A 239 1.21 -27.88 1.50
CA TYR A 239 0.06 -26.97 1.59
C TYR A 239 0.13 -25.93 2.71
N THR A 240 1.31 -25.70 3.26
CA THR A 240 1.51 -24.73 4.33
C THR A 240 1.55 -23.32 3.76
N GLN A 241 0.79 -22.42 4.38
CA GLN A 241 0.72 -21.01 4.00
C GLN A 241 1.66 -20.20 4.91
N PRO A 242 2.69 -19.52 4.37
CA PRO A 242 3.52 -18.65 5.19
C PRO A 242 2.78 -17.37 5.57
N GLU A 243 3.01 -16.93 6.80
CA GLU A 243 2.43 -15.73 7.39
C GLU A 243 3.52 -14.69 7.62
N ILE A 244 3.22 -13.43 7.30
CA ILE A 244 4.08 -12.30 7.63
C ILE A 244 3.55 -11.65 8.91
N LYS A 245 4.32 -11.71 9.98
CA LYS A 245 4.01 -11.13 11.28
C LYS A 245 4.31 -9.63 11.29
N ILE A 246 3.69 -8.89 12.20
CA ILE A 246 3.99 -7.48 12.44
C ILE A 246 5.43 -7.35 12.93
N GLY A 247 6.16 -6.37 12.40
CA GLY A 247 7.54 -6.11 12.78
C GLY A 247 8.54 -7.02 12.06
N TRP A 248 9.55 -7.51 12.78
CA TRP A 248 10.61 -8.31 12.20
C TRP A 248 10.17 -9.74 11.86
N ASN A 249 10.49 -10.16 10.66
CA ASN A 249 10.26 -11.51 10.13
C ASN A 249 11.58 -12.11 9.69
N LYS A 250 11.70 -13.43 9.82
CA LYS A 250 12.88 -14.20 9.44
C LYS A 250 12.50 -15.25 8.40
N ILE A 251 13.27 -15.33 7.31
CA ILE A 251 13.20 -16.43 6.35
C ILE A 251 14.49 -17.24 6.44
N GLU A 252 14.36 -18.55 6.46
CA GLU A 252 15.49 -19.49 6.42
C GLU A 252 15.31 -20.50 5.29
N ILE A 253 16.32 -20.59 4.41
CA ILE A 253 16.40 -21.63 3.39
C ILE A 253 16.93 -22.90 4.05
N LYS A 254 16.16 -23.99 4.03
CA LYS A 254 16.47 -25.19 4.81
C LYS A 254 17.30 -26.25 4.06
N ASN A 255 17.26 -26.24 2.72
CA ASN A 255 17.96 -27.26 1.90
C ASN A 255 19.24 -26.73 1.21
N ASN A 256 19.83 -25.64 1.72
CA ASN A 256 21.04 -25.03 1.18
C ASN A 256 20.96 -24.62 -0.31
N ALA A 257 19.74 -24.45 -0.86
CA ALA A 257 19.57 -23.92 -2.20
C ALA A 257 20.11 -22.49 -2.31
N VAL A 258 20.81 -22.19 -3.40
CA VAL A 258 21.33 -20.84 -3.65
C VAL A 258 20.31 -20.07 -4.45
N VAL A 259 19.62 -19.16 -3.79
CA VAL A 259 18.52 -18.39 -4.38
C VAL A 259 18.67 -16.90 -4.10
N LYS A 260 18.13 -16.08 -5.01
CA LYS A 260 17.82 -14.68 -4.72
C LYS A 260 16.38 -14.61 -4.23
N THR A 261 16.18 -14.10 -3.02
CA THR A 261 14.87 -13.98 -2.39
C THR A 261 14.35 -12.55 -2.51
N THR A 262 13.12 -12.39 -2.95
CA THR A 262 12.40 -11.10 -2.95
C THR A 262 11.11 -11.27 -2.17
N VAL A 263 10.86 -10.34 -1.25
CA VAL A 263 9.61 -10.26 -0.48
C VAL A 263 8.89 -8.99 -0.90
N ASP A 264 7.67 -9.15 -1.40
CA ASP A 264 6.81 -8.03 -1.77
C ASP A 264 5.43 -8.23 -1.15
N ALA A 265 5.05 -7.35 -0.27
CA ALA A 265 3.80 -7.47 0.47
C ALA A 265 3.13 -6.11 0.66
N ARG A 266 1.82 -6.11 0.61
CA ARG A 266 1.04 -4.95 1.00
C ARG A 266 0.89 -4.90 2.51
N CYS A 267 0.96 -3.71 3.09
CA CYS A 267 0.82 -3.53 4.52
C CYS A 267 -0.62 -3.23 4.88
N TYR A 268 -1.14 -3.90 5.92
CA TYR A 268 -2.53 -3.76 6.36
C TYR A 268 -2.61 -3.06 7.71
N TYR A 269 -3.70 -2.29 7.90
CA TYR A 269 -3.90 -1.40 9.05
C TYR A 269 -5.35 -1.46 9.56
N LYS A 270 -5.49 -1.37 10.88
CA LYS A 270 -6.79 -1.20 11.54
C LYS A 270 -7.40 0.15 11.24
#